data_94a8bb0d7c92cd391f470d0989f65949
#
_entry.id   94a8bb0d7c92cd391f470d0989f65949
#
_cell.length_a   1.000
_cell.length_b   1.000
_cell.length_c   1.000
_cell.angle_alpha   90.00
_cell.angle_beta   90.00
_cell.angle_gamma   90.00
#
_symmetry.space_group_name_H-M   'P 1'
#
loop_
_entity.id
_entity.type
_entity.pdbx_description
1 polymer ?
#
loop_
_entity_poly.entity_id
_entity_poly.type
_entity_poly.pdbx_seq_one_letter_code
_entity_poly.pdbx_strand_id
1 'polypeptide(L)'
;MRILRVAWFILLLPLGLILAETRSQAHSINYHVEQKGIALRAFYSAKDPASYSQYEIWGPGDREDLPHQTGRTDKNGFLAFVPDRAGTWKVKVWGESSHGYHGFTIEIKVDKGLSLESFSKPLAAAHTKLITGLSLIFGVFGIYAFLRSRRKQDKEDQHG
;
A
#
# COMPACT_ATOMS: atom_id res chain seq x y z
N MET A 1 -28.99 -15.14 -72.96
CA MET A 1 -29.09 -15.87 -71.61
C MET A 1 -27.80 -15.87 -70.76
N ARG A 2 -26.58 -15.85 -71.33
CA ARG A 2 -25.31 -15.82 -70.55
C ARG A 2 -25.06 -14.49 -69.84
N ILE A 3 -25.36 -13.37 -70.45
CA ILE A 3 -25.15 -12.02 -69.87
C ILE A 3 -26.02 -11.81 -68.64
N LEU A 4 -27.26 -12.27 -68.59
CA LEU A 4 -28.16 -12.14 -67.48
C LEU A 4 -27.66 -12.89 -66.23
N ARG A 5 -27.04 -14.06 -66.38
CA ARG A 5 -26.46 -14.88 -65.33
C ARG A 5 -25.26 -14.20 -64.70
N VAL A 6 -24.40 -13.59 -65.53
CA VAL A 6 -23.23 -12.86 -65.03
C VAL A 6 -23.66 -11.60 -64.22
N ALA A 7 -24.67 -10.87 -64.67
CA ALA A 7 -25.23 -9.71 -63.96
C ALA A 7 -25.77 -10.08 -62.58
N TRP A 8 -26.42 -11.24 -62.42
CA TRP A 8 -26.90 -11.72 -61.11
C TRP A 8 -25.75 -12.10 -60.18
N PHE A 9 -24.66 -12.67 -60.67
CA PHE A 9 -23.46 -12.97 -59.86
C PHE A 9 -22.77 -11.70 -59.35
N ILE A 10 -22.70 -10.66 -60.19
CA ILE A 10 -22.10 -9.38 -59.85
C ILE A 10 -22.95 -8.63 -58.77
N LEU A 11 -24.27 -8.81 -58.78
CA LEU A 11 -25.16 -8.20 -57.82
C LEU A 11 -25.23 -8.97 -56.50
N LEU A 12 -25.17 -10.30 -56.52
CA LEU A 12 -25.30 -11.13 -55.34
C LEU A 12 -23.99 -11.27 -54.54
N LEU A 13 -22.83 -11.14 -55.18
CA LEU A 13 -21.53 -11.24 -54.54
C LEU A 13 -21.31 -10.15 -53.49
N PRO A 14 -21.53 -8.83 -53.76
CA PRO A 14 -21.39 -7.78 -52.78
C PRO A 14 -22.47 -7.85 -51.70
N LEU A 15 -23.67 -8.32 -52.04
CA LEU A 15 -24.77 -8.53 -51.09
C LEU A 15 -24.41 -9.62 -50.07
N GLY A 16 -23.79 -10.72 -50.49
CA GLY A 16 -23.29 -11.77 -49.61
C GLY A 16 -22.15 -11.31 -48.71
N LEU A 17 -21.28 -10.44 -49.21
CA LEU A 17 -20.19 -9.86 -48.39
C LEU A 17 -20.71 -8.89 -47.32
N ILE A 18 -21.77 -8.14 -47.61
CA ILE A 18 -22.41 -7.22 -46.64
C ILE A 18 -23.15 -8.01 -45.52
N LEU A 19 -23.71 -9.19 -45.86
CA LEU A 19 -24.40 -10.05 -44.89
C LEU A 19 -23.43 -10.92 -44.06
N ALA A 20 -22.19 -11.05 -44.47
CA ALA A 20 -21.14 -11.69 -43.72
C ALA A 20 -20.53 -10.72 -42.68
N GLU A 21 -21.37 -10.14 -41.83
CA GLU A 21 -20.88 -9.42 -40.66
C GLU A 21 -20.19 -10.43 -39.73
N THR A 22 -18.89 -10.59 -39.87
CA THR A 22 -18.06 -11.19 -38.84
C THR A 22 -18.17 -10.28 -37.66
N ARG A 23 -18.97 -10.68 -36.66
CA ARG A 23 -18.96 -10.03 -35.33
C ARG A 23 -17.56 -10.17 -34.77
N SER A 24 -16.70 -9.20 -35.08
CA SER A 24 -15.46 -9.01 -34.36
C SER A 24 -15.84 -8.73 -32.89
N GLN A 25 -15.77 -9.75 -32.06
CA GLN A 25 -15.85 -9.56 -30.62
C GLN A 25 -14.52 -8.93 -30.17
N ALA A 26 -14.34 -7.67 -30.44
CA ALA A 26 -13.31 -6.90 -29.79
C ALA A 26 -13.67 -6.86 -28.28
N HIS A 27 -12.81 -7.46 -27.46
CA HIS A 27 -12.94 -7.38 -26.00
C HIS A 27 -12.76 -5.91 -25.63
N SER A 28 -13.85 -5.25 -25.26
CA SER A 28 -13.80 -3.87 -24.76
C SER A 28 -13.61 -3.89 -23.25
N ILE A 29 -12.71 -3.05 -22.74
CA ILE A 29 -12.59 -2.77 -21.33
C ILE A 29 -13.66 -1.73 -21.00
N ASN A 30 -14.58 -2.10 -20.10
CA ASN A 30 -15.60 -1.20 -19.59
C ASN A 30 -15.20 -0.71 -18.21
N TYR A 31 -15.73 0.45 -17.79
CA TYR A 31 -15.48 1.00 -16.46
C TYR A 31 -16.80 1.40 -15.80
N HIS A 32 -16.81 1.34 -14.47
CA HIS A 32 -17.85 1.89 -13.62
C HIS A 32 -17.18 2.70 -12.52
N VAL A 33 -17.72 3.87 -12.20
CA VAL A 33 -17.19 4.72 -11.13
C VAL A 33 -18.05 4.57 -9.89
N GLU A 34 -17.45 4.12 -8.79
CA GLU A 34 -18.10 3.97 -7.50
C GLU A 34 -17.39 4.83 -6.45
N GLN A 35 -18.18 5.35 -5.49
CA GLN A 35 -17.67 6.07 -4.32
C GLN A 35 -17.56 5.10 -3.12
N LYS A 36 -16.78 4.05 -3.29
CA LYS A 36 -16.53 3.05 -2.26
C LYS A 36 -15.02 2.84 -2.12
N GLY A 37 -14.59 2.45 -0.93
CA GLY A 37 -13.22 2.06 -0.69
C GLY A 37 -12.59 2.74 0.50
N ILE A 38 -11.41 2.24 0.83
CA ILE A 38 -10.56 2.74 1.92
C ILE A 38 -9.29 3.27 1.28
N ALA A 39 -8.99 4.54 1.54
CA ALA A 39 -7.74 5.17 1.14
C ALA A 39 -6.79 5.28 2.32
N LEU A 40 -5.51 4.99 2.09
CA LEU A 40 -4.42 5.08 3.05
C LEU A 40 -3.32 5.94 2.46
N ARG A 41 -2.73 6.83 3.26
CA ARG A 41 -1.56 7.61 2.88
C ARG A 41 -0.34 7.12 3.65
N ALA A 42 0.66 6.65 2.94
CA ALA A 42 1.97 6.29 3.46
C ALA A 42 2.93 7.49 3.32
N PHE A 43 3.77 7.73 4.34
CA PHE A 43 4.75 8.83 4.31
C PHE A 43 5.91 8.52 5.25
N TYR A 44 7.11 8.97 4.89
CA TYR A 44 8.29 8.91 5.75
C TYR A 44 8.31 10.04 6.77
N SER A 45 7.86 11.23 6.36
CA SER A 45 7.64 12.39 7.23
C SER A 45 6.46 13.24 6.71
N ALA A 46 6.05 14.26 7.45
CA ALA A 46 4.91 15.10 7.07
C ALA A 46 5.05 15.72 5.67
N LYS A 47 6.30 15.96 5.21
CA LYS A 47 6.62 16.58 3.90
C LYS A 47 7.19 15.59 2.88
N ASP A 48 7.40 14.32 3.27
CA ASP A 48 8.03 13.30 2.45
C ASP A 48 7.09 12.09 2.28
N PRO A 49 6.25 12.10 1.24
CA PRO A 49 5.34 10.99 0.97
C PRO A 49 6.12 9.75 0.52
N ALA A 50 5.67 8.57 0.91
CA ALA A 50 6.19 7.29 0.41
C ALA A 50 5.70 7.06 -1.03
N SER A 51 6.21 7.90 -1.95
CA SER A 51 5.81 7.89 -3.36
C SER A 51 6.28 6.64 -4.05
N TYR A 52 5.39 6.02 -4.85
CA TYR A 52 5.66 4.82 -5.65
C TYR A 52 6.19 3.63 -4.84
N SER A 53 6.01 3.63 -3.52
CA SER A 53 6.34 2.53 -2.62
C SER A 53 5.47 1.32 -2.91
N GLN A 54 6.03 0.12 -2.83
CA GLN A 54 5.30 -1.11 -3.05
C GLN A 54 4.33 -1.38 -1.92
N TYR A 55 3.19 -1.99 -2.23
CA TYR A 55 2.27 -2.46 -1.22
C TYR A 55 1.62 -3.79 -1.57
N GLU A 56 1.20 -4.50 -0.54
CA GLU A 56 0.37 -5.69 -0.59
C GLU A 56 -0.75 -5.58 0.42
N ILE A 57 -1.93 -6.08 0.05
CA ILE A 57 -3.13 -6.05 0.88
C ILE A 57 -3.71 -7.46 0.94
N TRP A 58 -4.01 -7.94 2.12
CA TRP A 58 -4.69 -9.21 2.36
C TRP A 58 -6.01 -8.96 3.07
N GLY A 59 -7.05 -9.62 2.58
CA GLY A 59 -8.34 -9.68 3.24
C GLY A 59 -8.41 -10.80 4.27
N PRO A 60 -9.46 -10.84 5.09
CA PRO A 60 -9.68 -11.91 6.05
C PRO A 60 -9.71 -13.28 5.36
N GLY A 61 -8.83 -14.19 5.77
CA GLY A 61 -8.72 -15.54 5.23
C GLY A 61 -7.92 -15.67 3.93
N ASP A 62 -7.33 -14.62 3.42
CA ASP A 62 -6.42 -14.70 2.27
C ASP A 62 -5.14 -15.46 2.66
N ARG A 63 -4.58 -16.17 1.68
CA ARG A 63 -3.30 -16.85 1.83
C ARG A 63 -2.16 -15.83 1.79
N GLU A 64 -1.09 -16.09 2.54
CA GLU A 64 0.07 -15.17 2.58
C GLU A 64 0.78 -15.02 1.24
N ASP A 65 0.78 -16.07 0.41
CA ASP A 65 1.39 -16.08 -0.92
C ASP A 65 0.48 -15.50 -2.02
N LEU A 66 -0.78 -15.19 -1.69
CA LEU A 66 -1.76 -14.65 -2.65
C LEU A 66 -2.50 -13.46 -2.03
N PRO A 67 -1.93 -12.25 -2.07
CA PRO A 67 -2.58 -11.05 -1.58
C PRO A 67 -3.81 -10.70 -2.44
N HIS A 68 -4.81 -10.09 -1.78
CA HIS A 68 -6.01 -9.56 -2.45
C HIS A 68 -5.65 -8.49 -3.50
N GLN A 69 -4.68 -7.64 -3.18
CA GLN A 69 -4.22 -6.57 -4.07
C GLN A 69 -2.73 -6.29 -3.87
N THR A 70 -2.03 -6.03 -4.98
CA THR A 70 -0.65 -5.54 -4.97
C THR A 70 -0.55 -4.30 -5.84
N GLY A 71 0.43 -3.44 -5.56
CA GLY A 71 0.64 -2.25 -6.37
C GLY A 71 1.73 -1.33 -5.84
N ARG A 72 1.65 -0.08 -6.30
CA ARG A 72 2.50 1.02 -5.83
C ARG A 72 1.61 2.19 -5.41
N THR A 73 2.03 2.90 -4.36
CA THR A 73 1.42 4.18 -3.97
C THR A 73 1.57 5.21 -5.11
N ASP A 74 0.71 6.20 -5.12
CA ASP A 74 0.82 7.31 -6.06
C ASP A 74 1.96 8.28 -5.69
N LYS A 75 2.13 9.37 -6.44
CA LYS A 75 3.13 10.42 -6.18
C LYS A 75 2.98 11.10 -4.82
N ASN A 76 1.81 11.03 -4.21
CA ASN A 76 1.52 11.64 -2.91
C ASN A 76 1.52 10.60 -1.77
N GLY A 77 1.89 9.34 -2.08
CA GLY A 77 1.92 8.23 -1.13
C GLY A 77 0.57 7.60 -0.86
N PHE A 78 -0.46 7.84 -1.67
CA PHE A 78 -1.77 7.21 -1.50
C PHE A 78 -1.83 5.84 -2.17
N LEU A 79 -2.53 4.93 -1.51
CA LEU A 79 -3.08 3.70 -2.05
C LEU A 79 -4.55 3.60 -1.67
N ALA A 80 -5.33 2.86 -2.44
CA ALA A 80 -6.72 2.61 -2.13
C ALA A 80 -7.11 1.18 -2.51
N PHE A 81 -8.08 0.62 -1.80
CA PHE A 81 -8.69 -0.67 -2.11
C PHE A 81 -10.17 -0.69 -1.75
N VAL A 82 -10.90 -1.59 -2.37
CA VAL A 82 -12.32 -1.80 -2.08
C VAL A 82 -12.45 -3.14 -1.36
N PRO A 83 -12.79 -3.16 -0.06
CA PRO A 83 -12.99 -4.41 0.66
C PRO A 83 -14.23 -5.14 0.12
N ASP A 84 -14.11 -6.44 -0.10
CA ASP A 84 -15.18 -7.32 -0.57
C ASP A 84 -15.88 -8.08 0.58
N ARG A 85 -15.32 -8.02 1.79
CA ARG A 85 -15.82 -8.68 3.00
C ARG A 85 -15.43 -7.96 4.29
N ALA A 86 -16.26 -8.11 5.31
CA ALA A 86 -15.98 -7.60 6.65
C ALA A 86 -14.87 -8.40 7.34
N GLY A 87 -14.13 -7.76 8.24
CA GLY A 87 -13.10 -8.39 9.05
C GLY A 87 -11.79 -7.59 9.09
N THR A 88 -10.71 -8.23 9.50
CA THR A 88 -9.40 -7.60 9.62
C THR A 88 -8.60 -7.76 8.33
N TRP A 89 -8.29 -6.64 7.72
CA TRP A 89 -7.45 -6.52 6.53
C TRP A 89 -6.04 -6.13 6.93
N LYS A 90 -5.04 -6.78 6.34
CA LYS A 90 -3.63 -6.48 6.56
C LYS A 90 -3.08 -5.71 5.37
N VAL A 91 -2.48 -4.56 5.62
CA VAL A 91 -1.82 -3.72 4.61
C VAL A 91 -0.35 -3.60 4.97
N LYS A 92 0.51 -4.00 4.04
CA LYS A 92 1.96 -3.87 4.12
C LYS A 92 2.43 -2.89 3.05
N VAL A 93 3.24 -1.91 3.44
CA VAL A 93 3.85 -0.94 2.52
C VAL A 93 5.34 -0.92 2.78
N TRP A 94 6.14 -0.91 1.70
CA TRP A 94 7.60 -0.81 1.82
C TRP A 94 8.20 -0.09 0.61
N GLY A 95 9.32 0.57 0.84
CA GLY A 95 10.02 1.31 -0.18
C GLY A 95 11.40 1.77 0.27
N GLU A 96 12.13 2.30 -0.65
CA GLU A 96 13.43 2.90 -0.43
C GLU A 96 13.29 4.43 -0.23
N SER A 97 13.98 4.95 0.78
CA SER A 97 14.18 6.38 0.96
C SER A 97 15.67 6.72 0.91
N SER A 98 16.01 8.00 0.96
CA SER A 98 17.42 8.45 1.06
C SER A 98 18.17 7.88 2.28
N HIS A 99 17.46 7.35 3.27
CA HIS A 99 17.98 6.82 4.53
C HIS A 99 17.89 5.28 4.63
N GLY A 100 17.57 4.58 3.53
CA GLY A 100 17.49 3.15 3.44
C GLY A 100 16.09 2.58 3.20
N TYR A 101 15.97 1.28 3.39
CA TYR A 101 14.73 0.55 3.16
C TYR A 101 13.82 0.64 4.39
N HIS A 102 12.59 1.09 4.19
CA HIS A 102 11.59 1.27 5.24
C HIS A 102 10.26 0.61 4.86
N GLY A 103 9.53 0.16 5.85
CA GLY A 103 8.20 -0.39 5.64
C GLY A 103 7.40 -0.45 6.94
N PHE A 104 6.10 -0.63 6.79
CA PHE A 104 5.19 -0.87 7.90
C PHE A 104 4.12 -1.87 7.51
N THR A 105 3.54 -2.49 8.52
CA THR A 105 2.33 -3.30 8.39
C THR A 105 1.29 -2.77 9.36
N ILE A 106 0.06 -2.58 8.88
CA ILE A 106 -1.08 -2.18 9.69
C ILE A 106 -2.24 -3.14 9.48
N GLU A 107 -3.10 -3.22 10.48
CA GLU A 107 -4.38 -3.91 10.41
C GLU A 107 -5.51 -2.88 10.35
N ILE A 108 -6.44 -3.09 9.44
CA ILE A 108 -7.60 -2.27 9.19
C ILE A 108 -8.84 -3.13 9.44
N LYS A 109 -9.67 -2.76 10.39
CA LYS A 109 -10.95 -3.42 10.62
C LYS A 109 -12.02 -2.79 9.74
N VAL A 110 -12.71 -3.66 9.02
CA VAL A 110 -13.80 -3.33 8.10
C VAL A 110 -15.08 -3.92 8.67
N ASP A 111 -16.10 -3.09 8.80
CA ASP A 111 -17.42 -3.46 9.30
C ASP A 111 -18.26 -4.24 8.28
N LYS A 112 -19.46 -4.66 8.68
CA LYS A 112 -20.40 -5.38 7.80
C LYS A 112 -20.91 -4.51 6.64
N GLY A 113 -20.84 -3.20 6.75
CA GLY A 113 -21.18 -2.23 5.69
C GLY A 113 -20.01 -1.98 4.72
N LEU A 114 -18.90 -2.73 4.87
CA LEU A 114 -17.66 -2.60 4.10
C LEU A 114 -17.01 -1.21 4.24
N SER A 115 -17.21 -0.60 5.40
CA SER A 115 -16.63 0.68 5.79
C SER A 115 -15.51 0.50 6.81
N LEU A 116 -14.63 1.51 6.91
CA LEU A 116 -13.56 1.53 7.89
C LEU A 116 -14.15 1.61 9.32
N GLU A 117 -13.93 0.57 10.12
CA GLU A 117 -14.30 0.55 11.55
C GLU A 117 -13.16 1.13 12.41
N SER A 118 -11.95 0.61 12.24
CA SER A 118 -10.76 1.05 12.99
C SER A 118 -9.48 0.61 12.27
N PHE A 119 -8.35 1.13 12.71
CA PHE A 119 -7.04 0.70 12.23
C PHE A 119 -6.02 0.64 13.37
N SER A 120 -5.05 -0.28 13.28
CA SER A 120 -3.95 -0.39 14.24
C SER A 120 -2.90 0.69 13.98
N LYS A 121 -2.34 1.24 15.06
CA LYS A 121 -1.15 2.10 14.97
C LYS A 121 0.07 1.26 15.34
N PRO A 122 1.16 1.29 14.55
CA PRO A 122 2.39 0.62 14.94
C PRO A 122 2.84 1.09 16.33
N LEU A 123 3.17 0.15 17.24
CA LEU A 123 3.56 0.43 18.62
C LEU A 123 4.69 1.45 18.73
N ALA A 124 5.68 1.35 17.82
CA ALA A 124 6.78 2.31 17.74
C ALA A 124 6.29 3.74 17.49
N ALA A 125 5.34 3.95 16.58
CA ALA A 125 4.79 5.27 16.28
C ALA A 125 3.94 5.83 17.44
N ALA A 126 3.26 4.94 18.21
CA ALA A 126 2.43 5.35 19.34
C ALA A 126 3.26 5.82 20.55
N HIS A 127 4.45 5.24 20.75
CA HIS A 127 5.25 5.44 21.97
C HIS A 127 6.63 6.07 21.75
N THR A 128 6.96 6.50 20.54
CA THR A 128 8.29 7.05 20.19
C THR A 128 8.70 8.19 21.14
N LYS A 129 7.81 9.13 21.44
CA LYS A 129 8.10 10.26 22.34
C LYS A 129 8.44 9.80 23.76
N LEU A 130 7.73 8.80 24.27
CA LEU A 130 7.93 8.25 25.61
C LEU A 130 9.25 7.47 25.68
N ILE A 131 9.53 6.63 24.69
CA ILE A 131 10.79 5.86 24.58
C ILE A 131 11.97 6.82 24.47
N THR A 132 11.90 7.83 23.60
CA THR A 132 12.95 8.85 23.45
C THR A 132 13.17 9.62 24.75
N GLY A 133 12.10 10.04 25.44
CA GLY A 133 12.18 10.74 26.71
C GLY A 133 12.86 9.90 27.81
N LEU A 134 12.47 8.64 27.97
CA LEU A 134 13.10 7.73 28.91
C LEU A 134 14.56 7.47 28.57
N SER A 135 14.91 7.24 27.30
CA SER A 135 16.29 7.03 26.85
C SER A 135 17.18 8.23 27.18
N LEU A 136 16.69 9.45 26.99
CA LEU A 136 17.41 10.68 27.31
C LEU A 136 17.65 10.81 28.81
N ILE A 137 16.66 10.51 29.65
CA ILE A 137 16.79 10.53 31.13
C ILE A 137 17.87 9.52 31.57
N PHE A 138 17.80 8.28 31.07
CA PHE A 138 18.79 7.25 31.41
C PHE A 138 20.18 7.63 30.89
N GLY A 139 20.31 8.23 29.71
CA GLY A 139 21.56 8.72 29.17
C GLY A 139 22.21 9.79 30.04
N VAL A 140 21.46 10.81 30.43
CA VAL A 140 21.95 11.90 31.31
C VAL A 140 22.33 11.35 32.69
N PHE A 141 21.51 10.47 33.28
CA PHE A 141 21.81 9.85 34.56
C PHE A 141 23.04 8.95 34.50
N GLY A 142 23.22 8.18 33.45
CA GLY A 142 24.38 7.32 33.21
C GLY A 142 25.69 8.16 33.12
N ILE A 143 25.68 9.25 32.38
CA ILE A 143 26.81 10.18 32.27
C ILE A 143 27.14 10.78 33.66
N TYR A 144 26.13 11.25 34.38
CA TYR A 144 26.30 11.80 35.72
C TYR A 144 26.91 10.80 36.70
N ALA A 145 26.39 9.58 36.73
CA ALA A 145 26.90 8.51 37.59
C ALA A 145 28.35 8.14 37.27
N PHE A 146 28.68 8.07 35.97
CA PHE A 146 30.04 7.81 35.49
C PHE A 146 31.03 8.90 35.92
N LEU A 147 30.68 10.18 35.73
CA LEU A 147 31.53 11.28 36.13
C LEU A 147 31.73 11.36 37.64
N ARG A 148 30.68 11.03 38.41
CA ARG A 148 30.75 10.99 39.87
C ARG A 148 31.62 9.84 40.37
N SER A 149 31.56 8.69 39.75
CA SER A 149 32.41 7.53 40.08
C SER A 149 33.89 7.81 39.86
N ARG A 150 34.26 8.43 38.73
CA ARG A 150 35.64 8.85 38.45
C ARG A 150 36.18 9.82 39.50
N ARG A 151 35.41 10.83 39.89
CA ARG A 151 35.83 11.81 40.93
C ARG A 151 36.06 11.18 42.31
N LYS A 152 35.45 10.03 42.64
CA LYS A 152 35.72 9.30 43.87
C LYS A 152 37.03 8.54 43.79
N GLN A 153 37.35 7.87 42.68
CA GLN A 153 38.62 7.18 42.49
C GLN A 153 39.80 8.13 42.55
N ASP A 154 39.76 9.28 41.86
CA ASP A 154 40.81 10.29 41.89
C ASP A 154 41.12 10.82 43.31
N LYS A 155 40.15 10.77 44.24
CA LYS A 155 40.33 11.19 45.66
C LYS A 155 40.91 10.12 46.54
N GLU A 156 40.65 8.84 46.30
CA GLU A 156 41.20 7.72 46.99
C GLU A 156 42.71 7.51 46.62
N ASP A 157 43.06 7.71 45.35
CA ASP A 157 44.44 7.62 44.90
C ASP A 157 45.37 8.76 45.36
N GLN A 158 44.80 9.90 45.87
CA GLN A 158 45.58 11.00 46.41
C GLN A 158 45.82 10.93 47.93
N HIS A 159 45.21 9.96 48.64
CA HIS A 159 45.31 9.83 50.10
C HIS A 159 45.89 8.49 50.54
N GLY A 160 46.37 7.65 49.64
CA GLY A 160 47.15 6.42 49.87
C GLY A 160 48.61 6.62 49.51
#